data_dd0493360d62fd364de1f6ebe1aff038
#
_entry.id   dd0493360d62fd364de1f6ebe1aff038
#
_cell.length_a   1.000
_cell.length_b   1.000
_cell.length_c   1.000
_cell.angle_alpha   90.00
_cell.angle_beta   90.00
_cell.angle_gamma   90.00
#
_symmetry.space_group_name_H-M   'P 1'
#
loop_
_entity.id
_entity.type
_entity.pdbx_description
1 polymer ?
#
loop_
_entity_poly.entity_id
_entity_poly.type
_entity_poly.pdbx_seq_one_letter_code
_entity_poly.pdbx_strand_id
1 'polypeptide(L)'
;MATNIEKYLKNINPLDIKYKNTNLTYRQILERETRRLKDLLQKYIEDYYSSYSPVVYERGKHGGNLHDALSVDDMCSISANGMKLTMSINVNDNAIHNSILDDSEANSFWLLNDGWSVKKDVWFKDIYRFGYYEGAHFVEDAVEEFEKTSKYGIKVEVIRPLLYY
;
A
#
# COMPACT_ATOMS: atom_id res chain seq x y z
N MET A 1 -18.93 -14.88 38.38
CA MET A 1 -20.10 -14.44 37.56
C MET A 1 -19.67 -13.22 36.73
N ALA A 2 -19.72 -13.30 35.42
CA ALA A 2 -19.44 -12.13 34.57
C ALA A 2 -20.53 -11.09 34.84
N THR A 3 -20.15 -9.85 35.03
CA THR A 3 -21.07 -8.75 35.24
C THR A 3 -21.92 -8.54 33.98
N ASN A 4 -23.14 -7.96 34.14
CA ASN A 4 -24.01 -7.66 32.99
C ASN A 4 -23.31 -6.76 31.96
N ILE A 5 -22.36 -5.94 32.39
CA ILE A 5 -21.54 -5.07 31.55
C ILE A 5 -20.59 -5.90 30.67
N GLU A 6 -19.93 -6.94 31.22
CA GLU A 6 -19.04 -7.83 30.43
C GLU A 6 -19.80 -8.63 29.38
N LYS A 7 -21.04 -9.07 29.69
CA LYS A 7 -21.93 -9.72 28.73
C LYS A 7 -22.39 -8.75 27.63
N TYR A 8 -22.64 -7.50 27.99
CA TYR A 8 -23.05 -6.48 27.04
C TYR A 8 -21.90 -6.10 26.08
N LEU A 9 -20.69 -5.90 26.61
CA LEU A 9 -19.50 -5.58 25.84
C LEU A 9 -19.07 -6.72 24.88
N LYS A 10 -19.33 -7.99 25.21
CA LYS A 10 -19.05 -9.12 24.32
C LYS A 10 -19.90 -9.13 23.05
N ASN A 11 -21.04 -8.45 23.03
CA ASN A 11 -21.96 -8.41 21.92
C ASN A 11 -21.86 -7.13 21.06
N ILE A 12 -21.01 -6.17 21.46
CA ILE A 12 -20.82 -4.93 20.72
C ILE A 12 -19.59 -5.09 19.83
N ASN A 13 -19.78 -4.98 18.52
CA ASN A 13 -18.64 -4.85 17.62
C ASN A 13 -18.01 -3.47 17.83
N PRO A 14 -16.72 -3.40 18.25
CA PRO A 14 -16.07 -2.12 18.50
C PRO A 14 -16.06 -1.17 17.32
N LEU A 15 -16.09 -1.71 16.09
CA LEU A 15 -16.16 -0.92 14.86
C LEU A 15 -17.47 -0.12 14.75
N ASP A 16 -18.55 -0.60 15.36
CA ASP A 16 -19.86 0.03 15.27
C ASP A 16 -20.10 1.06 16.40
N ILE A 17 -19.11 1.26 17.29
CA ILE A 17 -19.12 2.31 18.29
C ILE A 17 -18.89 3.69 17.62
N LYS A 18 -19.64 4.68 18.04
CA LYS A 18 -19.46 6.06 17.57
C LYS A 18 -18.15 6.65 18.10
N TYR A 19 -17.45 7.34 17.22
CA TYR A 19 -16.21 8.03 17.57
C TYR A 19 -16.52 9.34 18.31
N LYS A 20 -16.15 9.41 19.58
CA LYS A 20 -16.30 10.61 20.42
C LYS A 20 -17.71 11.26 20.25
N ASN A 21 -17.74 12.55 20.02
CA ASN A 21 -18.97 13.33 19.83
C ASN A 21 -19.40 13.45 18.35
N THR A 22 -19.04 12.47 17.52
CA THR A 22 -19.42 12.44 16.10
C THR A 22 -20.58 11.48 15.87
N ASN A 23 -21.25 11.63 14.72
CA ASN A 23 -22.24 10.66 14.26
C ASN A 23 -21.63 9.49 13.49
N LEU A 24 -20.30 9.48 13.30
CA LEU A 24 -19.59 8.44 12.56
C LEU A 24 -19.13 7.33 13.51
N THR A 25 -19.23 6.09 13.06
CA THR A 25 -18.66 4.94 13.75
C THR A 25 -17.15 4.83 13.43
N TYR A 26 -16.40 4.08 14.26
CA TYR A 26 -15.00 3.79 13.98
C TYR A 26 -14.82 3.12 12.61
N ARG A 27 -15.74 2.22 12.22
CA ARG A 27 -15.75 1.59 10.89
C ARG A 27 -15.82 2.64 9.78
N GLN A 28 -16.80 3.54 9.85
CA GLN A 28 -16.99 4.57 8.83
C GLN A 28 -15.79 5.51 8.71
N ILE A 29 -15.15 5.82 9.84
CA ILE A 29 -13.93 6.64 9.84
C ILE A 29 -12.78 5.88 9.17
N LEU A 30 -12.55 4.61 9.55
CA LEU A 30 -11.48 3.81 8.97
C LEU A 30 -11.69 3.61 7.46
N GLU A 31 -12.89 3.23 7.03
CA GLU A 31 -13.21 3.06 5.61
C GLU A 31 -12.94 4.34 4.80
N ARG A 32 -13.38 5.48 5.33
CA ARG A 32 -13.16 6.78 4.68
C ARG A 32 -11.68 7.13 4.59
N GLU A 33 -10.95 6.99 5.70
CA GLU A 33 -9.54 7.36 5.76
C GLU A 33 -8.67 6.37 4.97
N THR A 34 -9.03 5.09 4.92
CA THR A 34 -8.34 4.10 4.08
C THR A 34 -8.52 4.42 2.59
N ARG A 35 -9.73 4.79 2.17
CA ARG A 35 -9.96 5.25 0.79
C ARG A 35 -9.14 6.49 0.48
N ARG A 36 -9.10 7.46 1.40
CA ARG A 36 -8.28 8.67 1.23
C ARG A 36 -6.79 8.35 1.10
N LEU A 37 -6.26 7.43 1.88
CA LEU A 37 -4.88 6.99 1.75
C LEU A 37 -4.65 6.27 0.41
N LYS A 38 -5.58 5.42 -0.02
CA LYS A 38 -5.52 4.78 -1.34
C LYS A 38 -5.49 5.81 -2.46
N ASP A 39 -6.34 6.84 -2.39
CA ASP A 39 -6.40 7.91 -3.39
C ASP A 39 -5.09 8.73 -3.42
N LEU A 40 -4.48 8.97 -2.25
CA LEU A 40 -3.16 9.60 -2.18
C LEU A 40 -2.07 8.73 -2.82
N LEU A 41 -2.03 7.45 -2.49
CA LEU A 41 -1.09 6.51 -3.13
C LEU A 41 -1.27 6.50 -4.65
N GLN A 42 -2.50 6.43 -5.12
CA GLN A 42 -2.81 6.45 -6.56
C GLN A 42 -2.34 7.76 -7.22
N LYS A 43 -2.56 8.90 -6.58
CA LYS A 43 -2.08 10.21 -7.05
C LYS A 43 -0.56 10.20 -7.20
N TYR A 44 0.19 9.77 -6.18
CA TYR A 44 1.65 9.75 -6.24
C TYR A 44 2.20 8.76 -7.29
N ILE A 45 1.52 7.63 -7.51
CA ILE A 45 1.85 6.71 -8.61
C ILE A 45 1.63 7.38 -9.97
N GLU A 46 0.55 8.12 -10.14
CA GLU A 46 0.25 8.85 -11.38
C GLU A 46 1.24 9.99 -11.62
N ASP A 47 1.59 10.74 -10.57
CA ASP A 47 2.61 11.78 -10.60
C ASP A 47 3.97 11.18 -11.02
N TYR A 48 4.35 10.04 -10.47
CA TYR A 48 5.54 9.30 -10.89
C TYR A 48 5.46 8.89 -12.37
N TYR A 49 4.35 8.32 -12.81
CA TYR A 49 4.18 7.91 -14.20
C TYR A 49 4.19 9.08 -15.19
N SER A 50 3.73 10.26 -14.77
CA SER A 50 3.78 11.45 -15.59
C SER A 50 5.17 12.07 -15.68
N SER A 51 6.04 11.78 -14.72
CA SER A 51 7.39 12.34 -14.63
C SER A 51 8.37 11.77 -15.66
N TYR A 52 8.08 10.61 -16.25
CA TYR A 52 8.93 9.98 -17.25
C TYR A 52 8.15 9.22 -18.32
N SER A 53 8.76 9.06 -19.51
CA SER A 53 8.25 8.23 -20.58
C SER A 53 9.16 7.02 -20.77
N PRO A 54 8.63 5.79 -20.77
CA PRO A 54 9.45 4.60 -21.03
C PRO A 54 9.99 4.62 -22.45
N VAL A 55 11.28 4.36 -22.60
CA VAL A 55 11.99 4.42 -23.89
C VAL A 55 12.01 3.05 -24.58
N VAL A 56 11.91 1.95 -23.82
CA VAL A 56 12.22 0.60 -24.29
C VAL A 56 11.00 -0.32 -24.34
N TYR A 57 9.95 -0.08 -23.56
CA TYR A 57 8.78 -0.94 -23.50
C TYR A 57 7.48 -0.19 -23.28
N GLU A 58 6.36 -0.77 -23.74
CA GLU A 58 5.04 -0.27 -23.44
C GLU A 58 4.66 -0.65 -21.99
N ARG A 59 4.22 0.34 -21.21
CA ARG A 59 3.76 0.12 -19.84
C ARG A 59 2.62 -0.90 -19.79
N GLY A 60 2.71 -1.84 -18.86
CA GLY A 60 1.68 -2.87 -18.65
C GLY A 60 1.63 -3.99 -19.69
N LYS A 61 2.44 -3.96 -20.75
CA LYS A 61 2.46 -5.04 -21.76
C LYS A 61 2.96 -6.38 -21.22
N HIS A 62 3.83 -6.33 -20.22
CA HIS A 62 4.39 -7.52 -19.55
C HIS A 62 3.98 -7.60 -18.07
N GLY A 63 2.81 -7.07 -17.73
CA GLY A 63 2.37 -6.92 -16.34
C GLY A 63 2.92 -5.65 -15.68
N GLY A 64 2.82 -5.57 -14.36
CA GLY A 64 3.33 -4.43 -13.58
C GLY A 64 2.53 -3.14 -13.75
N ASN A 65 1.24 -3.24 -14.08
CA ASN A 65 0.35 -2.07 -14.13
C ASN A 65 -0.06 -1.64 -12.72
N LEU A 66 0.38 -0.45 -12.31
CA LEU A 66 0.08 0.06 -10.97
C LEU A 66 -1.28 0.77 -10.87
N HIS A 67 -1.98 1.03 -11.97
CA HIS A 67 -3.28 1.69 -11.95
C HIS A 67 -4.31 0.93 -11.09
N ASP A 68 -4.36 -0.40 -11.23
CA ASP A 68 -5.30 -1.25 -10.52
C ASP A 68 -4.60 -2.16 -9.50
N ALA A 69 -3.39 -1.78 -9.09
CA ALA A 69 -2.56 -2.60 -8.20
C ALA A 69 -2.96 -2.53 -6.73
N LEU A 70 -3.79 -1.57 -6.33
CA LEU A 70 -4.17 -1.36 -4.94
C LEU A 70 -5.58 -1.87 -4.65
N SER A 71 -5.68 -2.80 -3.71
CA SER A 71 -6.95 -3.28 -3.14
C SER A 71 -7.10 -2.87 -1.67
N VAL A 72 -8.34 -2.74 -1.21
CA VAL A 72 -8.66 -2.45 0.20
C VAL A 72 -9.34 -3.69 0.78
N ASP A 73 -8.73 -4.27 1.80
CA ASP A 73 -9.29 -5.40 2.52
C ASP A 73 -9.74 -5.00 3.92
N ASP A 74 -10.94 -5.44 4.28
CA ASP A 74 -11.51 -5.29 5.61
C ASP A 74 -10.87 -6.32 6.56
N MET A 75 -9.71 -6.00 7.12
CA MET A 75 -9.13 -6.79 8.20
C MET A 75 -9.35 -6.08 9.53
N CYS A 76 -10.35 -6.52 10.26
CA CYS A 76 -10.54 -6.12 11.63
C CYS A 76 -9.90 -7.14 12.56
N SER A 77 -8.80 -6.77 13.21
CA SER A 77 -8.23 -7.56 14.29
C SER A 77 -8.45 -6.90 15.64
N ILE A 78 -9.03 -7.63 16.58
CA ILE A 78 -9.15 -7.20 17.97
C ILE A 78 -8.08 -7.94 18.75
N SER A 79 -7.09 -7.23 19.33
CA SER A 79 -6.07 -7.83 20.17
C SER A 79 -6.52 -7.84 21.63
N ALA A 80 -6.08 -8.85 22.39
CA ALA A 80 -6.37 -9.01 23.83
C ALA A 80 -5.80 -7.86 24.69
N ASN A 81 -4.82 -7.10 24.18
CA ASN A 81 -4.13 -6.03 24.89
C ASN A 81 -4.69 -4.62 24.61
N GLY A 82 -5.86 -4.55 23.99
CA GLY A 82 -6.50 -3.29 23.64
C GLY A 82 -7.18 -3.38 22.27
N MET A 83 -8.08 -2.42 22.01
CA MET A 83 -8.76 -2.35 20.73
C MET A 83 -7.82 -1.73 19.69
N LYS A 84 -7.23 -2.56 18.82
CA LYS A 84 -6.56 -2.09 17.61
C LYS A 84 -7.50 -2.37 16.44
N LEU A 85 -8.04 -1.32 15.84
CA LEU A 85 -8.84 -1.39 14.63
C LEU A 85 -7.91 -1.13 13.44
N THR A 86 -7.86 -2.06 12.51
CA THR A 86 -6.93 -2.00 11.38
C THR A 86 -7.69 -2.26 10.08
N MET A 87 -7.40 -1.49 9.06
CA MET A 87 -7.74 -1.78 7.67
C MET A 87 -6.46 -1.84 6.85
N SER A 88 -6.44 -2.66 5.82
CA SER A 88 -5.27 -2.86 4.99
C SER A 88 -5.50 -2.34 3.57
N ILE A 89 -4.47 -1.74 2.98
CA ILE A 89 -4.35 -1.54 1.55
C ILE A 89 -3.30 -2.53 1.09
N ASN A 90 -3.66 -3.40 0.15
CA ASN A 90 -2.77 -4.44 -0.36
C ASN A 90 -2.39 -4.15 -1.80
N VAL A 91 -1.15 -4.51 -2.14
CA VAL A 91 -0.68 -4.56 -3.52
C VAL A 91 -1.06 -5.92 -4.09
N ASN A 92 -1.86 -5.93 -5.14
CA ASN A 92 -2.37 -7.14 -5.78
C ASN A 92 -1.47 -7.61 -6.94
N ASP A 93 -1.84 -8.72 -7.58
CA ASP A 93 -1.07 -9.36 -8.64
C ASP A 93 -0.94 -8.50 -9.91
N ASN A 94 -1.74 -7.44 -10.09
CA ASN A 94 -1.57 -6.51 -11.21
C ASN A 94 -0.22 -5.78 -11.17
N ALA A 95 0.40 -5.69 -10.00
CA ALA A 95 1.75 -5.14 -9.84
C ALA A 95 2.87 -6.12 -10.25
N ILE A 96 2.56 -7.38 -10.54
CA ILE A 96 3.57 -8.37 -10.93
C ILE A 96 3.99 -8.11 -12.37
N HIS A 97 5.29 -7.94 -12.56
CA HIS A 97 5.95 -7.82 -13.86
C HIS A 97 6.73 -9.10 -14.15
N ASN A 98 6.50 -9.66 -15.32
CA ASN A 98 7.24 -10.81 -15.81
C ASN A 98 8.44 -10.34 -16.62
N SER A 99 9.62 -10.83 -16.27
CA SER A 99 10.83 -10.55 -17.01
C SER A 99 10.74 -11.14 -18.43
N ILE A 100 11.15 -10.33 -19.42
CA ILE A 100 11.17 -10.77 -20.83
C ILE A 100 12.31 -11.79 -21.06
N LEU A 101 13.24 -11.90 -20.11
CA LEU A 101 14.51 -12.60 -20.30
C LEU A 101 14.55 -14.01 -19.74
N ASP A 102 14.00 -14.19 -18.57
CA ASP A 102 14.19 -15.39 -17.76
C ASP A 102 12.91 -15.85 -17.07
N ASP A 103 11.76 -15.29 -17.46
CA ASP A 103 10.45 -15.56 -16.87
C ASP A 103 10.39 -15.31 -15.35
N SER A 104 11.37 -14.59 -14.77
CA SER A 104 11.31 -14.21 -13.37
C SER A 104 10.21 -13.19 -13.12
N GLU A 105 9.58 -13.28 -11.94
CA GLU A 105 8.54 -12.35 -11.51
C GLU A 105 9.11 -11.33 -10.55
N ALA A 106 8.68 -10.08 -10.71
CA ALA A 106 9.04 -9.00 -9.81
C ALA A 106 7.83 -8.12 -9.49
N ASN A 107 7.72 -7.68 -8.25
CA ASN A 107 6.68 -6.74 -7.86
C ASN A 107 7.09 -5.31 -8.24
N SER A 108 6.54 -4.80 -9.34
CA SER A 108 6.84 -3.46 -9.85
C SER A 108 6.53 -2.34 -8.87
N PHE A 109 5.52 -2.50 -8.03
CA PHE A 109 5.16 -1.50 -7.04
C PHE A 109 6.33 -1.22 -6.09
N TRP A 110 6.88 -2.28 -5.48
CA TRP A 110 7.99 -2.12 -4.54
C TRP A 110 9.31 -1.79 -5.23
N LEU A 111 9.57 -2.36 -6.43
CA LEU A 111 10.75 -1.98 -7.21
C LEU A 111 10.76 -0.49 -7.54
N LEU A 112 9.63 0.05 -8.01
CA LEU A 112 9.55 1.47 -8.37
C LEU A 112 9.55 2.37 -7.13
N ASN A 113 8.99 1.91 -6.02
CA ASN A 113 9.02 2.67 -4.77
C ASN A 113 10.41 2.73 -4.14
N ASP A 114 11.07 1.57 -4.00
CA ASP A 114 12.32 1.42 -3.23
C ASP A 114 13.58 1.56 -4.09
N GLY A 115 13.43 1.46 -5.41
CA GLY A 115 14.54 1.43 -6.36
C GLY A 115 15.11 0.03 -6.57
N TRP A 116 16.01 -0.10 -7.53
CA TRP A 116 16.67 -1.37 -7.85
C TRP A 116 18.07 -1.15 -8.40
N SER A 117 18.87 -2.21 -8.40
CA SER A 117 20.22 -2.19 -8.99
C SER A 117 20.33 -3.14 -10.15
N VAL A 118 21.02 -2.72 -11.22
CA VAL A 118 21.36 -3.56 -12.37
C VAL A 118 22.78 -4.06 -12.22
N LYS A 119 22.95 -5.40 -12.19
CA LYS A 119 24.27 -6.04 -12.11
C LYS A 119 25.00 -5.99 -13.46
N LYS A 120 26.34 -5.92 -13.42
CA LYS A 120 27.20 -5.80 -14.62
C LYS A 120 27.08 -6.96 -15.62
N ASP A 121 26.60 -8.11 -15.21
CA ASP A 121 26.60 -9.34 -16.00
C ASP A 121 25.32 -9.55 -16.80
N VAL A 122 24.40 -8.59 -16.77
CA VAL A 122 23.16 -8.66 -17.56
C VAL A 122 23.46 -8.28 -19.02
N TRP A 123 22.98 -9.10 -19.97
CA TRP A 123 23.22 -9.03 -21.43
C TRP A 123 22.78 -7.71 -22.10
N PHE A 124 22.12 -6.80 -21.40
CA PHE A 124 21.59 -5.53 -21.93
C PHE A 124 22.53 -4.33 -21.77
N LYS A 125 23.82 -4.53 -22.04
CA LYS A 125 24.83 -3.45 -21.92
C LYS A 125 24.44 -2.17 -22.67
N ASP A 126 23.66 -2.28 -23.74
CA ASP A 126 23.34 -1.15 -24.62
C ASP A 126 22.02 -0.47 -24.28
N ILE A 127 21.17 -1.12 -23.47
CA ILE A 127 19.81 -0.65 -23.13
C ILE A 127 19.71 -0.10 -21.71
N TYR A 128 20.39 -0.75 -20.75
CA TYR A 128 20.41 -0.33 -19.36
C TYR A 128 21.78 0.19 -18.97
N ARG A 129 21.79 1.40 -18.41
CA ARG A 129 22.98 1.87 -17.70
C ARG A 129 23.13 1.04 -16.43
N PHE A 130 24.31 0.47 -16.24
CA PHE A 130 24.64 -0.19 -14.97
C PHE A 130 24.57 0.81 -13.83
N GLY A 131 23.99 0.42 -12.73
CA GLY A 131 23.94 1.26 -11.56
C GLY A 131 22.71 1.00 -10.70
N TYR A 132 22.53 1.88 -9.78
CA TYR A 132 21.36 1.94 -8.90
C TYR A 132 20.34 2.91 -9.53
N TYR A 133 19.11 2.47 -9.61
CA TYR A 133 17.96 3.30 -9.95
C TYR A 133 17.27 3.67 -8.65
N GLU A 134 17.27 4.95 -8.35
CA GLU A 134 16.63 5.50 -7.14
C GLU A 134 15.13 5.25 -7.18
N GLY A 135 14.56 4.89 -6.03
CA GLY A 135 13.12 4.70 -5.88
C GLY A 135 12.36 6.02 -5.94
N ALA A 136 11.11 5.94 -6.29
CA ALA A 136 10.23 7.10 -6.34
C ALA A 136 9.66 7.50 -4.98
N HIS A 137 9.76 6.63 -3.97
CA HIS A 137 9.30 6.84 -2.58
C HIS A 137 7.84 7.27 -2.44
N PHE A 138 6.98 6.92 -3.41
CA PHE A 138 5.60 7.36 -3.43
C PHE A 138 4.76 6.84 -2.26
N VAL A 139 5.16 5.71 -1.65
CA VAL A 139 4.51 5.17 -0.44
C VAL A 139 4.80 6.06 0.75
N GLU A 140 6.07 6.41 0.94
CA GLU A 140 6.53 7.26 2.04
C GLU A 140 5.90 8.64 1.95
N ASP A 141 5.86 9.23 0.77
CA ASP A 141 5.28 10.56 0.52
C ASP A 141 3.77 10.56 0.77
N ALA A 142 3.06 9.54 0.30
CA ALA A 142 1.62 9.41 0.53
C ALA A 142 1.30 9.22 2.02
N VAL A 143 2.08 8.41 2.72
CA VAL A 143 1.91 8.18 4.17
C VAL A 143 2.20 9.46 4.95
N GLU A 144 3.27 10.18 4.60
CA GLU A 144 3.61 11.44 5.27
C GLU A 144 2.51 12.50 5.07
N GLU A 145 2.01 12.68 3.84
CA GLU A 145 0.89 13.59 3.57
C GLU A 145 -0.37 13.15 4.31
N PHE A 146 -0.66 11.85 4.33
CA PHE A 146 -1.80 11.31 5.05
C PHE A 146 -1.72 11.58 6.54
N GLU A 147 -0.62 11.26 7.20
CA GLU A 147 -0.46 11.45 8.65
C GLU A 147 -0.49 12.92 9.06
N LYS A 148 0.10 13.81 8.26
CA LYS A 148 0.05 15.26 8.48
C LYS A 148 -1.38 15.82 8.40
N THR A 149 -2.23 15.25 7.57
CA THR A 149 -3.57 15.75 7.30
C THR A 149 -4.69 14.98 7.99
N SER A 150 -4.39 13.83 8.62
CA SER A 150 -5.37 13.01 9.33
C SER A 150 -5.85 13.69 10.62
N LYS A 151 -7.18 13.81 10.73
CA LYS A 151 -7.85 14.42 11.91
C LYS A 151 -8.11 13.42 13.04
N TYR A 152 -7.90 12.14 12.79
CA TYR A 152 -8.33 11.07 13.68
C TYR A 152 -7.18 10.37 14.40
N GLY A 153 -5.93 10.82 14.18
CA GLY A 153 -4.75 10.23 14.79
C GLY A 153 -4.49 8.79 14.33
N ILE A 154 -4.93 8.45 13.11
CA ILE A 154 -4.68 7.16 12.48
C ILE A 154 -3.20 7.11 12.13
N LYS A 155 -2.58 5.96 12.42
CA LYS A 155 -1.20 5.67 12.08
C LYS A 155 -1.15 4.63 10.97
N VAL A 156 -0.20 4.80 10.08
CA VAL A 156 0.04 3.89 8.96
C VAL A 156 1.27 3.06 9.27
N GLU A 157 1.14 1.75 9.12
CA GLU A 157 2.25 0.81 9.19
C GLU A 157 2.49 0.24 7.80
N VAL A 158 3.69 0.45 7.26
CA VAL A 158 4.08 -0.06 5.94
C VAL A 158 4.77 -1.41 6.12
N ILE A 159 4.14 -2.47 5.62
CA ILE A 159 4.68 -3.82 5.65
C ILE A 159 5.15 -4.17 4.24
N ARG A 160 6.48 -4.28 4.08
CA ARG A 160 7.08 -4.72 2.82
C ARG A 160 7.10 -6.24 2.75
N PRO A 161 6.79 -6.83 1.59
CA PRO A 161 7.03 -8.25 1.39
C PRO A 161 8.53 -8.53 1.52
N LEU A 162 8.88 -9.74 1.93
CA LEU A 162 10.26 -10.21 1.80
C LEU A 162 10.58 -10.21 0.30
N LEU A 163 11.49 -9.32 -0.09
CA LEU A 163 11.94 -9.25 -1.48
C LEU A 163 12.75 -10.51 -1.78
N TYR A 164 12.20 -11.40 -2.57
CA TYR A 164 12.95 -12.45 -3.22
C TYR A 164 13.61 -11.81 -4.47
N TYR A 165 14.90 -11.64 -4.39
CA TYR A 165 15.74 -11.27 -5.52
C TYR A 165 16.28 -12.54 -6.16
#